data_5d946d88d0e603b73ddbaee3bbcbe051
#
_entry.id   5d946d88d0e603b73ddbaee3bbcbe051
#
_cell.length_a   1.000
_cell.length_b   1.000
_cell.length_c   1.000
_cell.angle_alpha   90.00
_cell.angle_beta   90.00
_cell.angle_gamma   90.00
#
_symmetry.space_group_name_H-M   'P 1'
#
loop_
_entity.id
_entity.type
_entity.pdbx_description
1 polymer ?
#
loop_
_entity_poly.entity_id
_entity_poly.type
_entity_poly.pdbx_seq_one_letter_code
_entity_poly.pdbx_strand_id
1 'polypeptide(L)'
;MPNPVVFFEIGCKDTAQTREFYGKMFDWNVAETPTGAMIDPKGGIPGQITSLGHEPHQYTIFYVQVDDVAAAISQAESLGGTKIVGPIPIPIGTFAWISDPGGNTIGLWKPK
;
A
#
# COMPACT_ATOMS: atom_id res chain seq x y z
N MET A 1 11.85 3.85 -17.83
CA MET A 1 12.25 2.84 -16.81
C MET A 1 11.04 2.18 -16.24
N PRO A 2 10.99 0.86 -16.14
CA PRO A 2 9.90 0.18 -15.47
C PRO A 2 9.83 0.56 -14.00
N ASN A 3 8.62 0.69 -13.49
CA ASN A 3 8.38 1.10 -12.11
C ASN A 3 8.21 -0.15 -11.24
N PRO A 4 9.00 -0.28 -10.17
CA PRO A 4 8.94 -1.50 -9.34
C PRO A 4 7.80 -1.47 -8.34
N VAL A 5 7.31 -2.66 -8.00
CA VAL A 5 6.47 -2.82 -6.81
C VAL A 5 7.40 -2.86 -5.61
N VAL A 6 7.17 -1.97 -4.62
CA VAL A 6 8.11 -1.80 -3.51
C VAL A 6 7.50 -2.00 -2.13
N PHE A 7 6.17 -2.13 -2.02
CA PHE A 7 5.50 -2.20 -0.73
C PHE A 7 4.12 -2.81 -0.90
N PHE A 8 3.58 -3.43 0.15
CA PHE A 8 2.19 -3.89 0.13
C PHE A 8 1.49 -3.49 1.42
N GLU A 9 0.17 -3.49 1.38
CA GLU A 9 -0.64 -3.09 2.52
C GLU A 9 -1.81 -4.05 2.67
N ILE A 10 -2.06 -4.45 3.92
CA ILE A 10 -3.19 -5.30 4.27
C ILE A 10 -4.09 -4.50 5.20
N GLY A 11 -5.32 -4.27 4.78
CA GLY A 11 -6.31 -3.58 5.59
C GLY A 11 -7.12 -4.54 6.41
N CYS A 12 -7.39 -4.18 7.67
CA CYS A 12 -8.17 -5.03 8.57
C CYS A 12 -8.76 -4.20 9.70
N LYS A 13 -9.71 -4.78 10.42
CA LYS A 13 -10.28 -4.15 11.61
C LYS A 13 -9.52 -4.57 12.87
N ASP A 14 -9.21 -5.85 13.00
CA ASP A 14 -8.50 -6.40 14.16
C ASP A 14 -7.04 -6.61 13.80
N THR A 15 -6.22 -5.62 14.10
CA THR A 15 -4.80 -5.67 13.75
C THR A 15 -4.04 -6.71 14.54
N ALA A 16 -4.42 -6.96 15.80
CA ALA A 16 -3.74 -7.97 16.62
C ALA A 16 -3.95 -9.38 16.06
N GLN A 17 -5.16 -9.70 15.67
CA GLN A 17 -5.48 -11.00 15.09
C GLN A 17 -4.79 -11.17 13.73
N THR A 18 -4.84 -10.16 12.90
CA THR A 18 -4.23 -10.19 11.57
C THR A 18 -2.72 -10.30 11.67
N ARG A 19 -2.11 -9.56 12.58
CA ARG A 19 -0.68 -9.61 12.83
C ARG A 19 -0.22 -11.01 13.23
N GLU A 20 -0.96 -11.65 14.14
CA GLU A 20 -0.65 -13.00 14.59
C GLU A 20 -0.76 -14.01 13.44
N PHE A 21 -1.81 -13.89 12.65
CA PHE A 21 -2.01 -14.79 11.52
C PHE A 21 -0.83 -14.76 10.57
N TYR A 22 -0.45 -13.57 10.11
CA TYR A 22 0.60 -13.46 9.10
C TYR A 22 1.99 -13.79 9.66
N GLY A 23 2.24 -13.41 10.90
CA GLY A 23 3.50 -13.74 11.54
C GLY A 23 3.70 -15.25 11.67
N LYS A 24 2.67 -15.96 12.07
CA LYS A 24 2.74 -17.42 12.24
C LYS A 24 2.69 -18.17 10.91
N MET A 25 1.84 -17.71 10.01
CA MET A 25 1.65 -18.41 8.73
C MET A 25 2.92 -18.39 7.87
N PHE A 26 3.58 -17.25 7.80
CA PHE A 26 4.69 -17.04 6.87
C PHE A 26 6.03 -16.80 7.56
N ASP A 27 6.06 -16.86 8.87
CA ASP A 27 7.28 -16.61 9.65
C ASP A 27 7.85 -15.21 9.39
N TRP A 28 6.98 -14.25 9.10
CA TRP A 28 7.38 -12.86 8.91
C TRP A 28 7.64 -12.19 10.25
N ASN A 29 8.63 -11.28 10.26
CA ASN A 29 8.85 -10.43 11.41
C ASN A 29 7.81 -9.31 11.38
N VAL A 30 6.86 -9.33 12.30
CA VAL A 30 5.72 -8.41 12.31
C VAL A 30 5.80 -7.56 13.57
N ALA A 31 6.20 -6.31 13.41
CA ALA A 31 6.43 -5.39 14.54
C ALA A 31 5.22 -4.47 14.73
N GLU A 32 4.65 -4.49 15.93
CA GLU A 32 3.48 -3.67 16.26
C GLU A 32 3.79 -2.17 16.11
N THR A 33 2.83 -1.43 15.55
CA THR A 33 2.85 0.03 15.45
C THR A 33 1.56 0.57 16.05
N PRO A 34 1.45 1.89 16.28
CA PRO A 34 0.21 2.46 16.83
C PRO A 34 -1.05 2.18 15.99
N THR A 35 -0.91 1.97 14.68
CA THR A 35 -2.04 1.79 13.78
C THR A 35 -2.13 0.39 13.19
N GLY A 36 -1.22 -0.52 13.59
CA GLY A 36 -1.22 -1.88 13.06
C GLY A 36 0.12 -2.54 13.23
N ALA A 37 0.82 -2.77 12.14
CA ALA A 37 2.14 -3.41 12.18
C ALA A 37 2.93 -3.14 10.92
N MET A 38 4.25 -3.19 11.03
CA MET A 38 5.16 -3.22 9.89
C MET A 38 5.65 -4.64 9.70
N ILE A 39 5.72 -5.06 8.45
CA ILE A 39 6.13 -6.41 8.08
C ILE A 39 7.50 -6.37 7.43
N ASP A 40 8.45 -7.13 7.99
CA ASP A 40 9.76 -7.35 7.40
C ASP A 40 9.88 -8.84 7.06
N PRO A 41 9.79 -9.22 5.78
CA PRO A 41 9.85 -10.64 5.40
C PRO A 41 11.28 -11.17 5.32
N LYS A 42 12.29 -10.35 5.65
CA LYS A 42 13.72 -10.73 5.61
C LYS A 42 14.14 -11.22 4.25
N GLY A 43 13.74 -10.52 3.24
CA GLY A 43 14.00 -10.88 1.85
C GLY A 43 12.70 -10.79 1.10
N GLY A 44 12.57 -9.86 0.21
CA GLY A 44 11.36 -9.61 -0.50
C GLY A 44 10.79 -8.26 -0.15
N ILE A 45 9.52 -8.07 -0.45
CA ILE A 45 8.87 -6.77 -0.37
C ILE A 45 8.33 -6.55 1.04
N PRO A 46 8.70 -5.43 1.70
CA PRO A 46 8.11 -5.10 3.00
C PRO A 46 6.65 -4.64 2.85
N GLY A 47 5.93 -4.63 3.96
CA GLY A 47 4.55 -4.22 3.94
C GLY A 47 4.07 -3.73 5.30
N GLN A 48 2.78 -3.43 5.36
CA GLN A 48 2.14 -3.03 6.62
C GLN A 48 0.76 -3.64 6.74
N ILE A 49 0.33 -3.78 8.00
CA ILE A 49 -1.04 -4.11 8.37
C ILE A 49 -1.60 -2.84 9.01
N THR A 50 -2.80 -2.42 8.62
CA THR A 50 -3.35 -1.18 9.15
C THR A 50 -4.87 -1.26 9.30
N SER A 51 -5.39 -0.59 10.35
CA SER A 51 -6.81 -0.37 10.52
C SER A 51 -7.24 1.02 10.09
N LEU A 52 -6.31 1.85 9.60
CA LEU A 52 -6.60 3.21 9.16
C LEU A 52 -6.89 3.34 7.67
N GLY A 53 -6.86 2.23 6.95
CA GLY A 53 -7.09 2.27 5.52
C GLY A 53 -8.53 2.59 5.19
N HIS A 54 -8.85 2.51 3.90
CA HIS A 54 -10.17 2.87 3.46
C HIS A 54 -11.19 1.74 3.66
N GLU A 55 -12.46 2.09 3.69
CA GLU A 55 -13.53 1.09 3.77
C GLU A 55 -13.75 0.40 2.42
N PRO A 56 -14.08 -0.90 2.40
CA PRO A 56 -14.13 -1.77 3.55
C PRO A 56 -12.73 -2.17 4.03
N HIS A 57 -12.61 -2.54 5.30
CA HIS A 57 -11.31 -2.89 5.92
C HIS A 57 -10.85 -4.30 5.55
N GLN A 58 -11.15 -4.76 4.37
CA GLN A 58 -10.76 -6.09 3.89
C GLN A 58 -10.19 -5.91 2.51
N TYR A 59 -8.90 -5.55 2.46
CA TYR A 59 -8.24 -5.30 1.19
C TYR A 59 -6.77 -5.63 1.27
N THR A 60 -6.18 -5.89 0.12
CA THR A 60 -4.74 -5.93 -0.04
C THR A 60 -4.40 -5.10 -1.26
N ILE A 61 -3.40 -4.25 -1.14
CA ILE A 61 -2.91 -3.48 -2.29
C ILE A 61 -1.39 -3.53 -2.30
N PHE A 62 -0.82 -3.36 -3.48
CA PHE A 62 0.61 -3.16 -3.62
C PHE A 62 0.88 -1.73 -4.07
N TYR A 63 2.06 -1.24 -3.75
CA TYR A 63 2.48 0.11 -4.12
C TYR A 63 3.58 0.05 -5.17
N VAL A 64 3.40 0.84 -6.21
CA VAL A 64 4.37 0.97 -7.30
C VAL A 64 5.12 2.29 -7.11
N GLN A 65 6.44 2.23 -7.14
CA GLN A 65 7.25 3.44 -6.99
C GLN A 65 7.28 4.23 -8.29
N VAL A 66 7.01 5.52 -8.17
CA VAL A 66 7.02 6.45 -9.32
C VAL A 66 7.83 7.67 -8.97
N ASP A 67 8.28 8.40 -10.00
CA ASP A 67 9.07 9.61 -9.81
C ASP A 67 8.23 10.84 -9.50
N ASP A 68 6.96 10.84 -9.93
CA ASP A 68 6.05 11.96 -9.75
C ASP A 68 4.64 11.41 -9.62
N VAL A 69 4.09 11.48 -8.40
CA VAL A 69 2.78 10.90 -8.10
C VAL A 69 1.67 11.61 -8.88
N ALA A 70 1.69 12.94 -8.94
CA ALA A 70 0.66 13.68 -9.65
C ALA A 70 0.66 13.36 -11.14
N ALA A 71 1.85 13.26 -11.75
CA ALA A 71 1.97 12.91 -13.16
C ALA A 71 1.50 11.48 -13.42
N ALA A 72 1.80 10.57 -12.49
CA ALA A 72 1.35 9.18 -12.60
C ALA A 72 -0.17 9.08 -12.53
N ILE A 73 -0.81 9.86 -11.67
CA ILE A 73 -2.28 9.91 -11.59
C ILE A 73 -2.86 10.40 -12.92
N SER A 74 -2.31 11.48 -13.48
CA SER A 74 -2.79 12.01 -14.77
C SER A 74 -2.64 10.98 -15.89
N GLN A 75 -1.52 10.28 -15.90
CA GLN A 75 -1.30 9.21 -16.89
C GLN A 75 -2.30 8.07 -16.71
N ALA A 76 -2.56 7.67 -15.47
CA ALA A 76 -3.53 6.61 -15.19
C ALA A 76 -4.92 7.01 -15.71
N GLU A 77 -5.31 8.25 -15.49
CA GLU A 77 -6.61 8.74 -15.98
C GLU A 77 -6.67 8.73 -17.50
N SER A 78 -5.58 9.08 -18.16
CA SER A 78 -5.55 9.04 -19.63
C SER A 78 -5.59 7.62 -20.19
N LEU A 79 -5.26 6.62 -19.38
CA LEU A 79 -5.25 5.21 -19.76
C LEU A 79 -6.50 4.46 -19.30
N GLY A 80 -7.50 5.18 -18.78
CA GLY A 80 -8.76 4.57 -18.39
C GLY A 80 -8.88 4.26 -16.91
N GLY A 81 -7.90 4.63 -16.12
CA GLY A 81 -7.93 4.49 -14.66
C GLY A 81 -8.61 5.68 -13.99
N THR A 82 -8.67 5.65 -12.67
CA THR A 82 -9.35 6.68 -11.88
C THR A 82 -8.53 6.98 -10.63
N LYS A 83 -8.46 8.26 -10.25
CA LYS A 83 -7.89 8.62 -8.97
C LYS A 83 -8.86 8.26 -7.85
N ILE A 84 -8.35 7.59 -6.80
CA ILE A 84 -9.15 7.30 -5.61
C ILE A 84 -8.83 8.30 -4.52
N VAL A 85 -7.53 8.52 -4.22
CA VAL A 85 -7.11 9.47 -3.21
C VAL A 85 -5.69 9.93 -3.49
N GLY A 86 -5.39 11.15 -3.08
CA GLY A 86 -4.03 11.70 -3.15
C GLY A 86 -3.81 12.66 -4.31
N PRO A 87 -2.59 13.18 -4.45
CA PRO A 87 -1.37 12.84 -3.70
C PRO A 87 -1.46 13.25 -2.23
N ILE A 88 -0.97 12.40 -1.35
CA ILE A 88 -0.95 12.66 0.10
C ILE A 88 0.50 12.63 0.57
N PRO A 89 1.06 13.76 1.03
CA PRO A 89 2.40 13.78 1.59
C PRO A 89 2.39 13.22 3.01
N ILE A 90 3.39 12.43 3.32
CA ILE A 90 3.66 11.93 4.67
C ILE A 90 5.15 12.13 4.94
N PRO A 91 5.63 11.96 6.19
CA PRO A 91 7.04 12.27 6.49
C PRO A 91 8.06 11.56 5.63
N ILE A 92 7.78 10.35 5.16
CA ILE A 92 8.75 9.54 4.42
C ILE A 92 8.53 9.57 2.90
N GLY A 93 7.52 10.28 2.42
CA GLY A 93 7.28 10.36 0.98
C GLY A 93 5.89 10.84 0.64
N THR A 94 5.41 10.48 -0.53
CA THR A 94 4.08 10.84 -1.02
C THR A 94 3.42 9.61 -1.60
N PHE A 95 2.13 9.43 -1.30
CA PHE A 95 1.41 8.28 -1.86
C PHE A 95 0.07 8.70 -2.46
N ALA A 96 -0.50 7.81 -3.23
CA ALA A 96 -1.84 7.96 -3.76
C ALA A 96 -2.42 6.57 -4.03
N TRP A 97 -3.72 6.51 -4.17
CA TRP A 97 -4.41 5.30 -4.61
C TRP A 97 -5.12 5.61 -5.91
N ILE A 98 -5.00 4.71 -6.87
CA ILE A 98 -5.70 4.77 -8.15
C ILE A 98 -6.42 3.45 -8.37
N SER A 99 -7.39 3.47 -9.28
CA SER A 99 -8.04 2.26 -9.77
C SER A 99 -7.59 2.01 -11.20
N ASP A 100 -7.32 0.76 -11.54
CA ASP A 100 -7.11 0.38 -12.94
C ASP A 100 -8.47 0.35 -13.67
N PRO A 101 -8.50 0.17 -14.99
CA PRO A 101 -9.78 0.12 -15.73
C PRO A 101 -10.74 -0.98 -15.27
N GLY A 102 -10.22 -2.04 -14.68
CA GLY A 102 -11.03 -3.14 -14.16
C GLY A 102 -11.56 -2.92 -12.75
N GLY A 103 -11.17 -1.83 -12.09
CA GLY A 103 -11.62 -1.52 -10.74
C GLY A 103 -10.69 -1.96 -9.62
N ASN A 104 -9.49 -2.44 -9.93
CA ASN A 104 -8.53 -2.84 -8.90
C ASN A 104 -7.81 -1.63 -8.34
N THR A 105 -7.72 -1.53 -7.02
CA THR A 105 -7.03 -0.44 -6.35
C THR A 105 -5.55 -0.74 -6.24
N ILE A 106 -4.72 0.22 -6.63
CA ILE A 106 -3.26 0.13 -6.60
C ILE A 106 -2.72 1.39 -5.94
N GLY A 107 -1.67 1.24 -5.15
CA GLY A 107 -0.97 2.36 -4.54
C GLY A 107 0.15 2.88 -5.42
N LEU A 108 0.35 4.19 -5.39
CA LEU A 108 1.51 4.86 -5.97
C LEU A 108 2.35 5.41 -4.84
N TRP A 109 3.66 5.33 -4.98
CA TRP A 109 4.59 5.75 -3.93
C TRP A 109 5.78 6.48 -4.50
N LYS A 110 6.12 7.60 -3.87
CA LYS A 110 7.39 8.29 -4.15
C LYS A 110 8.08 8.52 -2.82
N PRO A 111 9.24 7.90 -2.56
CA PRO A 111 9.99 8.16 -1.33
C PRO A 111 10.52 9.59 -1.31
N LYS A 112 10.70 10.09 -0.12
CA LYS A 112 11.19 11.44 0.09
C LYS A 112 12.66 11.60 -0.37
#